data_044cb65cc6b315da47a19746c8c788d9
#
_entry.id   044cb65cc6b315da47a19746c8c788d9
#
_cell.length_a   1.000
_cell.length_b   1.000
_cell.length_c   1.000
_cell.angle_alpha   90.00
_cell.angle_beta   90.00
_cell.angle_gamma   90.00
#
_symmetry.space_group_name_H-M   'P 1'
#
loop_
_entity.id
_entity.type
_entity.pdbx_description
1 polymer ?
#
loop_
_entity_poly.entity_id
_entity_poly.type
_entity_poly.pdbx_seq_one_letter_code
_entity_poly.pdbx_strand_id
1 'polypeptide(L)'
;MSIHLIALSLGDAPIPTRLLALAPVDMIIIALYFAMVLGIGFYLKRYTKTGDDFFLAGREMTAWVAGLSFLAANLGALELMGWAAAAYQYGILATHWYWIGAIPAMLFLGIVMMPFYYISKTHSVPGYLKLRFGEPSRVLSAVSFGFMTVLMSGINMYSMALVMKVVLGWDINFSIWVSSITVAVYVCLGGLLSAIFNEVLQFVLIWMGALLISIIGLIETGGWSGMVARIHTNFPGGDYTHLWRTMGSFTDNPMGIHWTGIVLGLGAVISFGYWTTDFLVVQRVLAAKDLRAAKLAPIIGAGFKMMVPFIVILPGLLGLALLQPKLMGEAQAVATGGHSYNEVLPLMLARYCGPGLLGLGVTALIAGFMSGMAGNVSAFATVWTYDIYKALIRKDATDAHYVSMGRWCTILGVLVSIGTAYLVMQFLSIMDYVQALFSFFIAPLFGTVVLGMLWKRCSPAGGFWGLLAGTLSSIGMWAWVKLDPAALKYIALSSNARDMAENMYRALWSWIVCVLVTVAVSLVTKPKPESELINLVYGCTDIPGEGHLPMHQRPMFWAVVVGLCFVVLNVIFW
;
A
#
# COMPACT_ATOMS: atom_id res chain seq x y z
N MET A 1 39.15 18.23 -9.82
CA MET A 1 38.82 16.89 -10.36
C MET A 1 37.43 17.05 -10.98
N SER A 2 37.44 17.23 -12.30
CA SER A 2 36.26 17.66 -13.07
C SER A 2 35.25 16.51 -13.14
N ILE A 3 34.08 16.73 -12.55
CA ILE A 3 32.91 15.87 -12.78
C ILE A 3 32.46 16.18 -14.20
N HIS A 4 32.74 15.29 -15.13
CA HIS A 4 32.15 15.34 -16.46
C HIS A 4 30.63 15.15 -16.32
N LEU A 5 29.91 16.27 -16.32
CA LEU A 5 28.51 16.34 -16.67
C LEU A 5 28.36 15.76 -18.08
N ILE A 6 27.94 14.51 -18.18
CA ILE A 6 27.34 14.00 -19.40
C ILE A 6 26.00 14.72 -19.53
N ALA A 7 26.00 15.87 -20.16
CA ALA A 7 24.80 16.46 -20.69
C ALA A 7 24.26 15.46 -21.73
N LEU A 8 23.24 14.69 -21.35
CA LEU A 8 22.43 13.92 -22.27
C LEU A 8 21.71 14.91 -23.20
N SER A 9 22.39 15.30 -24.28
CA SER A 9 21.73 15.81 -25.46
C SER A 9 21.02 14.62 -26.09
N LEU A 10 19.77 14.41 -25.71
CA LEU A 10 18.86 13.44 -26.33
C LEU A 10 18.31 14.03 -27.64
N GLY A 11 19.19 14.24 -28.62
CA GLY A 11 18.83 14.40 -30.00
C GLY A 11 19.28 13.19 -30.78
N ASP A 12 18.35 12.45 -31.38
CA ASP A 12 18.51 11.48 -32.47
C ASP A 12 19.36 10.22 -32.26
N ALA A 13 19.70 9.81 -31.03
CA ALA A 13 20.27 8.49 -30.78
C ALA A 13 19.17 7.47 -30.42
N PRO A 14 19.23 6.21 -30.90
CA PRO A 14 18.31 5.16 -30.45
C PRO A 14 18.41 5.05 -28.94
N ILE A 15 17.25 5.12 -28.24
CA ILE A 15 17.20 5.05 -26.78
C ILE A 15 17.92 3.79 -26.35
N PRO A 16 19.00 3.89 -25.53
CA PRO A 16 19.71 2.71 -25.08
C PRO A 16 18.74 1.82 -24.31
N THR A 17 18.68 0.55 -24.64
CA THR A 17 17.86 -0.47 -23.97
C THR A 17 18.21 -0.61 -22.49
N ARG A 18 19.28 0.05 -22.05
CA ARG A 18 19.80 0.04 -20.69
C ARG A 18 20.13 1.47 -20.25
N LEU A 19 19.37 2.00 -19.30
CA LEU A 19 19.59 3.37 -18.75
C LEU A 19 20.77 3.42 -17.77
N LEU A 20 21.15 2.29 -17.15
CA LEU A 20 22.16 2.21 -16.08
C LEU A 20 23.23 1.16 -16.41
N ALA A 21 24.51 1.52 -16.22
CA ALA A 21 25.62 0.59 -16.31
C ALA A 21 26.07 0.18 -14.90
N LEU A 22 25.70 -1.02 -14.45
CA LEU A 22 26.11 -1.56 -13.17
C LEU A 22 27.59 -1.93 -13.19
N ALA A 23 28.33 -1.46 -12.20
CA ALA A 23 29.70 -1.90 -11.94
C ALA A 23 29.74 -3.24 -11.18
N PRO A 24 30.85 -3.96 -11.15
CA PRO A 24 30.97 -5.20 -10.38
C PRO A 24 30.60 -5.04 -8.89
N VAL A 25 30.90 -3.90 -8.28
CA VAL A 25 30.54 -3.59 -6.88
C VAL A 25 29.03 -3.55 -6.68
N ASP A 26 28.28 -3.03 -7.65
CA ASP A 26 26.81 -2.98 -7.58
C ASP A 26 26.21 -4.39 -7.60
N MET A 27 26.76 -5.25 -8.47
CA MET A 27 26.35 -6.66 -8.55
C MET A 27 26.66 -7.43 -7.26
N ILE A 28 27.79 -7.14 -6.61
CA ILE A 28 28.13 -7.74 -5.31
C ILE A 28 27.13 -7.32 -4.24
N ILE A 29 26.76 -6.04 -4.18
CA ILE A 29 25.78 -5.52 -3.21
C ILE A 29 24.42 -6.21 -3.40
N ILE A 30 23.95 -6.32 -4.64
CA ILE A 30 22.69 -6.99 -4.98
C ILE A 30 22.76 -8.49 -4.60
N ALA A 31 23.86 -9.18 -4.93
CA ALA A 31 24.05 -10.59 -4.61
C ALA A 31 24.08 -10.84 -3.09
N LEU A 32 24.76 -9.99 -2.32
CA LEU A 32 24.78 -10.05 -0.86
C LEU A 32 23.37 -9.86 -0.26
N TYR A 33 22.59 -8.95 -0.79
CA TYR A 33 21.21 -8.77 -0.37
C TYR A 33 20.37 -10.04 -0.58
N PHE A 34 20.42 -10.66 -1.76
CA PHE A 34 19.71 -11.92 -2.01
C PHE A 34 20.18 -13.04 -1.08
N ALA A 35 21.49 -13.15 -0.86
CA ALA A 35 22.04 -14.14 0.07
C ALA A 35 21.51 -13.93 1.51
N MET A 36 21.42 -12.68 1.97
CA MET A 36 20.87 -12.35 3.29
C MET A 36 19.38 -12.72 3.40
N VAL A 37 18.56 -12.33 2.43
CA VAL A 37 17.10 -12.61 2.43
C VAL A 37 16.83 -14.11 2.43
N LEU A 38 17.48 -14.86 1.54
CA LEU A 38 17.35 -16.31 1.49
C LEU A 38 17.89 -16.97 2.77
N GLY A 39 19.02 -16.49 3.29
CA GLY A 39 19.62 -16.95 4.55
C GLY A 39 18.67 -16.80 5.73
N ILE A 40 18.00 -15.66 5.87
CA ILE A 40 16.95 -15.43 6.88
C ILE A 40 15.80 -16.42 6.69
N GLY A 41 15.32 -16.63 5.46
CA GLY A 41 14.24 -17.56 5.15
C GLY A 41 14.57 -19.00 5.55
N PHE A 42 15.77 -19.49 5.20
CA PHE A 42 16.25 -20.81 5.57
C PHE A 42 16.47 -20.96 7.08
N TYR A 43 17.02 -19.93 7.73
CA TYR A 43 17.22 -19.94 9.17
C TYR A 43 15.91 -20.01 9.94
N LEU A 44 14.90 -19.22 9.56
CA LEU A 44 13.62 -19.12 10.26
C LEU A 44 12.68 -20.29 9.95
N LYS A 45 12.89 -21.04 8.87
CA LYS A 45 12.13 -22.27 8.58
C LYS A 45 12.05 -23.22 9.76
N ARG A 46 13.11 -23.33 10.56
CA ARG A 46 13.17 -24.24 11.71
C ARG A 46 12.22 -23.87 12.86
N TYR A 47 11.78 -22.61 12.93
CA TYR A 47 10.86 -22.10 13.94
C TYR A 47 9.40 -22.18 13.52
N THR A 48 9.13 -22.44 12.25
CA THR A 48 7.77 -22.47 11.66
C THR A 48 7.24 -23.92 11.71
N LYS A 49 6.64 -24.30 12.83
CA LYS A 49 6.16 -25.68 13.06
C LYS A 49 4.64 -25.81 13.08
N THR A 50 3.93 -24.77 13.51
CA THR A 50 2.47 -24.74 13.65
C THR A 50 1.82 -23.83 12.61
N GLY A 51 0.49 -23.90 12.49
CA GLY A 51 -0.27 -22.97 11.67
C GLY A 51 -0.12 -21.53 12.18
N ASP A 52 -0.14 -21.29 13.48
CA ASP A 52 0.06 -19.96 14.05
C ASP A 52 1.46 -19.41 13.76
N ASP A 53 2.50 -20.24 13.78
CA ASP A 53 3.85 -19.80 13.40
C ASP A 53 3.90 -19.37 11.93
N PHE A 54 3.28 -20.14 11.04
CA PHE A 54 3.33 -19.89 9.59
C PHE A 54 2.49 -18.68 9.19
N PHE A 55 1.27 -18.53 9.74
CA PHE A 55 0.30 -17.52 9.30
C PHE A 55 0.27 -16.26 10.16
N LEU A 56 0.69 -16.33 11.44
CA LEU A 56 0.66 -15.23 12.42
C LEU A 56 2.00 -15.04 13.15
N ALA A 57 3.08 -15.66 12.69
CA ALA A 57 4.41 -15.57 13.29
C ALA A 57 4.41 -15.88 14.80
N GLY A 58 3.60 -16.85 15.23
CA GLY A 58 3.45 -17.28 16.63
C GLY A 58 2.85 -16.22 17.56
N ARG A 59 2.45 -15.04 17.07
CA ARG A 59 2.04 -13.88 17.88
C ARG A 59 3.10 -13.48 18.92
N GLU A 60 4.36 -13.44 18.52
CA GLU A 60 5.50 -13.14 19.41
C GLU A 60 6.19 -11.81 19.10
N MET A 61 5.70 -11.05 18.12
CA MET A 61 6.36 -9.84 17.65
C MET A 61 6.26 -8.69 18.65
N THR A 62 7.38 -8.01 18.87
CA THR A 62 7.40 -6.76 19.65
C THR A 62 6.70 -5.64 18.86
N ALA A 63 6.26 -4.58 19.58
CA ALA A 63 5.62 -3.43 18.95
C ALA A 63 6.47 -2.79 17.83
N TRP A 64 7.79 -2.73 18.01
CA TRP A 64 8.72 -2.18 17.02
C TRP A 64 8.82 -3.07 15.78
N VAL A 65 9.03 -4.36 15.95
CA VAL A 65 9.14 -5.30 14.83
C VAL A 65 7.84 -5.34 14.04
N ALA A 66 6.70 -5.46 14.74
CA ALA A 66 5.39 -5.44 14.10
C ALA A 66 5.11 -4.10 13.39
N GLY A 67 5.47 -2.96 14.00
CA GLY A 67 5.25 -1.63 13.43
C GLY A 67 6.13 -1.34 12.20
N LEU A 68 7.41 -1.72 12.24
CA LEU A 68 8.30 -1.58 11.09
C LEU A 68 7.89 -2.52 9.94
N SER A 69 7.52 -3.76 10.25
CA SER A 69 7.01 -4.71 9.25
C SER A 69 5.67 -4.24 8.66
N PHE A 70 4.75 -3.74 9.50
CA PHE A 70 3.47 -3.14 9.08
C PHE A 70 3.69 -2.02 8.04
N LEU A 71 4.68 -1.15 8.26
CA LEU A 71 5.02 -0.11 7.31
C LEU A 71 5.76 -0.64 6.10
N ALA A 72 6.74 -1.53 6.29
CA ALA A 72 7.56 -2.08 5.22
C ALA A 72 6.75 -2.90 4.22
N ALA A 73 5.76 -3.67 4.67
CA ALA A 73 4.87 -4.43 3.80
C ALA A 73 4.11 -3.53 2.80
N ASN A 74 3.87 -2.27 3.17
CA ASN A 74 3.29 -1.26 2.28
C ASN A 74 4.35 -0.58 1.39
N LEU A 75 5.63 -0.51 1.80
CA LEU A 75 6.70 0.11 1.01
C LEU A 75 7.21 -0.79 -0.13
N GLY A 76 6.30 -1.25 -0.99
CA GLY A 76 6.64 -2.04 -2.16
C GLY A 76 7.31 -1.23 -3.29
N ALA A 77 7.78 -1.91 -4.33
CA ALA A 77 8.29 -1.24 -5.55
C ALA A 77 7.22 -0.34 -6.17
N LEU A 78 5.97 -0.78 -6.13
CA LEU A 78 4.80 0.02 -6.50
C LEU A 78 4.76 1.35 -5.75
N GLU A 79 4.97 1.33 -4.44
CA GLU A 79 4.93 2.52 -3.59
C GLU A 79 6.06 3.49 -3.96
N LEU A 80 7.28 2.97 -4.13
CA LEU A 80 8.45 3.79 -4.49
C LEU A 80 8.32 4.42 -5.88
N MET A 81 8.03 3.60 -6.88
CA MET A 81 7.95 4.05 -8.27
C MET A 81 6.65 4.80 -8.58
N GLY A 82 5.53 4.25 -8.15
CA GLY A 82 4.22 4.79 -8.46
C GLY A 82 3.98 6.17 -7.83
N TRP A 83 4.41 6.39 -6.58
CA TRP A 83 4.25 7.70 -5.96
C TRP A 83 5.30 8.71 -6.40
N ALA A 84 6.50 8.30 -6.80
CA ALA A 84 7.43 9.19 -7.48
C ALA A 84 6.87 9.65 -8.84
N ALA A 85 6.23 8.74 -9.58
CA ALA A 85 5.50 9.05 -10.80
C ALA A 85 4.31 10.01 -10.54
N ALA A 86 3.50 9.71 -9.51
CA ALA A 86 2.37 10.57 -9.12
C ALA A 86 2.84 11.94 -8.64
N ALA A 87 3.97 12.04 -7.95
CA ALA A 87 4.55 13.31 -7.55
C ALA A 87 5.08 14.12 -8.75
N TYR A 88 5.61 13.47 -9.77
CA TYR A 88 5.91 14.14 -11.03
C TYR A 88 4.64 14.64 -11.73
N GLN A 89 3.57 13.86 -11.70
CA GLN A 89 2.30 14.17 -12.38
C GLN A 89 1.47 15.22 -11.64
N TYR A 90 1.42 15.14 -10.30
CA TYR A 90 0.51 15.92 -9.44
C TYR A 90 1.23 16.84 -8.44
N GLY A 91 2.55 16.85 -8.44
CA GLY A 91 3.33 17.64 -7.49
C GLY A 91 3.22 17.13 -6.06
N ILE A 92 3.33 18.05 -5.11
CA ILE A 92 3.27 17.79 -3.67
C ILE A 92 1.90 17.23 -3.23
N LEU A 93 0.85 17.36 -4.04
CA LEU A 93 -0.49 16.82 -3.74
C LEU A 93 -0.45 15.30 -3.51
N ALA A 94 0.49 14.59 -4.13
CA ALA A 94 0.71 13.17 -3.87
C ALA A 94 1.06 12.86 -2.39
N THR A 95 1.54 13.84 -1.62
CA THR A 95 1.81 13.71 -0.18
C THR A 95 0.54 13.47 0.64
N HIS A 96 -0.62 13.87 0.14
CA HIS A 96 -1.89 13.63 0.83
C HIS A 96 -2.14 12.14 1.13
N TRP A 97 -1.66 11.22 0.29
CA TRP A 97 -1.76 9.77 0.53
C TRP A 97 -0.97 9.30 1.74
N TYR A 98 0.11 10.02 2.09
CA TYR A 98 0.94 9.70 3.25
C TYR A 98 0.44 10.37 4.52
N TRP A 99 -0.02 11.62 4.44
CA TRP A 99 -0.42 12.38 5.60
C TRP A 99 -1.92 12.24 5.89
N ILE A 100 -2.79 12.78 5.07
CA ILE A 100 -4.25 12.62 5.23
C ILE A 100 -4.63 11.15 5.04
N GLY A 101 -4.01 10.50 4.07
CA GLY A 101 -4.30 9.15 3.62
C GLY A 101 -3.73 8.02 4.47
N ALA A 102 -2.94 8.30 5.53
CA ALA A 102 -2.39 7.22 6.34
C ALA A 102 -2.46 7.51 7.83
N ILE A 103 -1.96 8.68 8.28
CA ILE A 103 -1.73 8.91 9.71
C ILE A 103 -3.01 8.77 10.54
N PRO A 104 -4.13 9.46 10.25
CA PRO A 104 -5.35 9.32 11.04
C PRO A 104 -5.89 7.89 11.07
N ALA A 105 -5.81 7.18 9.94
CA ALA A 105 -6.28 5.82 9.83
C ALA A 105 -5.44 4.82 10.64
N MET A 106 -4.10 4.96 10.63
CA MET A 106 -3.20 4.12 11.42
C MET A 106 -3.38 4.35 12.92
N LEU A 107 -3.58 5.61 13.35
CA LEU A 107 -3.92 5.92 14.74
C LEU A 107 -5.27 5.32 15.14
N PHE A 108 -6.26 5.41 14.27
CA PHE A 108 -7.59 4.82 14.48
C PHE A 108 -7.50 3.28 14.57
N LEU A 109 -6.73 2.65 13.70
CA LEU A 109 -6.47 1.21 13.81
C LEU A 109 -5.92 0.88 15.20
N GLY A 110 -4.85 1.53 15.63
CA GLY A 110 -4.17 1.23 16.90
C GLY A 110 -5.06 1.45 18.12
N ILE A 111 -5.77 2.56 18.17
CA ILE A 111 -6.54 2.96 19.37
C ILE A 111 -7.93 2.34 19.39
N VAL A 112 -8.63 2.33 18.24
CA VAL A 112 -10.06 1.96 18.19
C VAL A 112 -10.27 0.52 17.76
N MET A 113 -9.63 0.05 16.67
CA MET A 113 -9.99 -1.22 16.06
C MET A 113 -9.16 -2.41 16.57
N MET A 114 -7.89 -2.20 16.92
CA MET A 114 -7.02 -3.28 17.38
C MET A 114 -7.54 -4.04 18.59
N PRO A 115 -8.18 -3.43 19.62
CA PRO A 115 -8.78 -4.18 20.69
C PRO A 115 -9.74 -5.28 20.20
N PHE A 116 -10.61 -4.98 19.25
CA PHE A 116 -11.58 -5.94 18.74
C PHE A 116 -10.93 -7.05 17.91
N TYR A 117 -10.01 -6.70 17.02
CA TYR A 117 -9.27 -7.69 16.25
C TYR A 117 -8.42 -8.61 17.13
N TYR A 118 -7.71 -8.06 18.11
CA TYR A 118 -6.79 -8.81 18.94
C TYR A 118 -7.50 -9.68 19.98
N ILE A 119 -8.50 -9.14 20.69
CA ILE A 119 -9.25 -9.84 21.75
C ILE A 119 -10.13 -10.95 21.15
N SER A 120 -10.70 -10.73 19.94
CA SER A 120 -11.48 -11.77 19.26
C SER A 120 -10.63 -12.95 18.76
N LYS A 121 -9.29 -12.86 18.86
CA LYS A 121 -8.33 -13.88 18.39
C LYS A 121 -8.53 -14.29 16.94
N THR A 122 -9.03 -13.39 16.10
CA THR A 122 -9.22 -13.68 14.68
C THR A 122 -7.88 -13.91 13.98
N HIS A 123 -7.90 -14.73 12.92
CA HIS A 123 -6.73 -15.00 12.08
C HIS A 123 -6.68 -14.08 10.86
N SER A 124 -7.81 -13.43 10.54
CA SER A 124 -7.95 -12.58 9.35
C SER A 124 -9.10 -11.58 9.52
N VAL A 125 -9.15 -10.56 8.66
CA VAL A 125 -10.30 -9.64 8.60
C VAL A 125 -11.57 -10.36 8.15
N PRO A 126 -11.58 -11.23 7.11
CA PRO A 126 -12.73 -12.08 6.84
C PRO A 126 -13.15 -12.97 8.00
N GLY A 127 -12.19 -13.48 8.77
CA GLY A 127 -12.44 -14.24 9.99
C GLY A 127 -13.18 -13.43 11.06
N TYR A 128 -12.85 -12.15 11.24
CA TYR A 128 -13.62 -11.24 12.09
C TYR A 128 -15.05 -11.06 11.58
N LEU A 129 -15.24 -10.87 10.28
CA LEU A 129 -16.58 -10.75 9.68
C LEU A 129 -17.43 -12.01 9.87
N LYS A 130 -16.81 -13.21 9.88
CA LYS A 130 -17.51 -14.45 10.25
C LYS A 130 -18.06 -14.37 11.66
N LEU A 131 -17.22 -14.02 12.63
CA LEU A 131 -17.63 -13.92 14.04
C LEU A 131 -18.76 -12.89 14.20
N ARG A 132 -18.68 -11.78 13.50
CA ARG A 132 -19.64 -10.67 13.61
C ARG A 132 -20.91 -10.88 12.81
N PHE A 133 -20.82 -11.33 11.55
CA PHE A 133 -21.93 -11.38 10.59
C PHE A 133 -22.26 -12.77 10.05
N GLY A 134 -21.35 -13.74 10.20
CA GLY A 134 -21.54 -15.11 9.72
C GLY A 134 -20.80 -15.43 8.44
N GLU A 135 -21.02 -16.66 7.94
CA GLU A 135 -20.29 -17.24 6.82
C GLU A 135 -20.44 -16.46 5.49
N PRO A 136 -21.63 -15.98 5.09
CA PRO A 136 -21.76 -15.28 3.81
C PRO A 136 -20.88 -14.04 3.71
N SER A 137 -20.81 -13.22 4.78
CA SER A 137 -19.95 -12.03 4.82
C SER A 137 -18.48 -12.37 4.80
N ARG A 138 -18.07 -13.47 5.47
CA ARG A 138 -16.70 -13.97 5.41
C ARG A 138 -16.32 -14.38 3.99
N VAL A 139 -17.12 -15.21 3.35
CA VAL A 139 -16.82 -15.70 1.99
C VAL A 139 -16.73 -14.55 1.00
N LEU A 140 -17.71 -13.62 1.03
CA LEU A 140 -17.70 -12.46 0.16
C LEU A 140 -16.43 -11.61 0.34
N SER A 141 -16.04 -11.32 1.59
CA SER A 141 -14.84 -10.52 1.86
C SER A 141 -13.54 -11.28 1.53
N ALA A 142 -13.49 -12.60 1.79
CA ALA A 142 -12.32 -13.41 1.47
C ALA A 142 -12.09 -13.53 -0.05
N VAL A 143 -13.16 -13.70 -0.82
CA VAL A 143 -13.10 -13.73 -2.29
C VAL A 143 -12.67 -12.36 -2.82
N SER A 144 -13.29 -11.27 -2.35
CA SER A 144 -12.93 -9.89 -2.74
C SER A 144 -11.46 -9.58 -2.42
N PHE A 145 -11.00 -9.95 -1.22
CA PHE A 145 -9.60 -9.80 -0.83
C PHE A 145 -8.66 -10.64 -1.70
N GLY A 146 -9.02 -11.88 -2.00
CA GLY A 146 -8.23 -12.76 -2.86
C GLY A 146 -8.02 -12.16 -4.25
N PHE A 147 -9.08 -11.66 -4.89
CA PHE A 147 -8.99 -10.96 -6.17
C PHE A 147 -8.10 -9.71 -6.09
N MET A 148 -8.37 -8.83 -5.11
CA MET A 148 -7.60 -7.62 -4.93
C MET A 148 -6.11 -7.92 -4.74
N THR A 149 -5.78 -8.86 -3.87
CA THR A 149 -4.39 -9.18 -3.51
C THR A 149 -3.61 -9.74 -4.69
N VAL A 150 -4.22 -10.60 -5.51
CA VAL A 150 -3.58 -11.14 -6.71
C VAL A 150 -3.36 -10.06 -7.77
N LEU A 151 -4.32 -9.17 -7.97
CA LEU A 151 -4.19 -8.03 -8.88
C LEU A 151 -3.09 -7.07 -8.41
N MET A 152 -3.03 -6.77 -7.11
CA MET A 152 -1.97 -5.96 -6.49
C MET A 152 -0.58 -6.62 -6.60
N SER A 153 -0.51 -7.93 -6.45
CA SER A 153 0.74 -8.68 -6.63
C SER A 153 1.25 -8.60 -8.07
N GLY A 154 0.37 -8.67 -9.06
CA GLY A 154 0.73 -8.48 -10.47
C GLY A 154 1.33 -7.11 -10.75
N ILE A 155 0.79 -6.06 -10.14
CA ILE A 155 1.35 -4.70 -10.23
C ILE A 155 2.77 -4.65 -9.65
N ASN A 156 2.98 -5.23 -8.48
CA ASN A 156 4.31 -5.28 -7.87
C ASN A 156 5.31 -6.02 -8.79
N MET A 157 4.90 -7.14 -9.39
CA MET A 157 5.73 -7.89 -10.34
C MET A 157 6.07 -7.08 -11.59
N TYR A 158 5.09 -6.39 -12.17
CA TYR A 158 5.31 -5.52 -13.32
C TYR A 158 6.25 -4.35 -12.98
N SER A 159 6.03 -3.69 -11.85
CA SER A 159 6.89 -2.59 -11.38
C SER A 159 8.34 -3.05 -11.22
N MET A 160 8.55 -4.24 -10.64
CA MET A 160 9.88 -4.81 -10.51
C MET A 160 10.50 -5.18 -11.85
N ALA A 161 9.73 -5.78 -12.75
CA ALA A 161 10.20 -6.12 -14.09
C ALA A 161 10.62 -4.87 -14.87
N LEU A 162 9.91 -3.75 -14.70
CA LEU A 162 10.28 -2.47 -15.28
C LEU A 162 11.62 -1.96 -14.71
N VAL A 163 11.84 -2.07 -13.41
CA VAL A 163 13.14 -1.75 -12.78
C VAL A 163 14.25 -2.59 -13.38
N MET A 164 14.08 -3.92 -13.44
CA MET A 164 15.09 -4.83 -14.00
C MET A 164 15.37 -4.54 -15.47
N LYS A 165 14.35 -4.22 -16.27
CA LYS A 165 14.51 -3.80 -17.66
C LYS A 165 15.36 -2.54 -17.77
N VAL A 166 15.02 -1.51 -17.00
CA VAL A 166 15.68 -0.19 -17.05
C VAL A 166 17.12 -0.27 -16.52
N VAL A 167 17.31 -1.01 -15.43
CA VAL A 167 18.59 -1.09 -14.70
C VAL A 167 19.54 -2.14 -15.30
N LEU A 168 19.03 -3.37 -15.51
CA LEU A 168 19.84 -4.49 -15.95
C LEU A 168 19.81 -4.72 -17.46
N GLY A 169 18.83 -4.09 -18.16
CA GLY A 169 18.58 -4.35 -19.57
C GLY A 169 17.97 -5.74 -19.82
N TRP A 170 17.38 -6.36 -18.80
CA TRP A 170 16.77 -7.68 -18.94
C TRP A 170 15.44 -7.59 -19.68
N ASP A 171 15.12 -8.69 -20.38
CA ASP A 171 13.77 -8.86 -20.92
C ASP A 171 12.73 -8.83 -19.80
N ILE A 172 11.58 -8.22 -20.07
CA ILE A 172 10.53 -8.01 -19.07
C ILE A 172 9.94 -9.34 -18.58
N ASN A 173 9.80 -10.33 -19.46
CA ASN A 173 9.28 -11.65 -19.11
C ASN A 173 10.27 -12.38 -18.20
N PHE A 174 11.55 -12.36 -18.55
CA PHE A 174 12.61 -12.95 -17.72
C PHE A 174 12.63 -12.30 -16.33
N SER A 175 12.51 -10.99 -16.26
CA SER A 175 12.48 -10.22 -15.01
C SER A 175 11.28 -10.59 -14.12
N ILE A 176 10.08 -10.75 -14.71
CA ILE A 176 8.88 -11.19 -13.99
C ILE A 176 9.12 -12.57 -13.36
N TRP A 177 9.62 -13.53 -14.13
CA TRP A 177 9.81 -14.89 -13.65
C TRP A 177 10.88 -15.00 -12.56
N VAL A 178 12.05 -14.39 -12.74
CA VAL A 178 13.15 -14.42 -11.76
C VAL A 178 12.73 -13.81 -10.43
N SER A 179 12.10 -12.64 -10.47
CA SER A 179 11.62 -11.96 -9.27
C SER A 179 10.57 -12.79 -8.53
N SER A 180 9.62 -13.36 -9.28
CA SER A 180 8.52 -14.15 -8.71
C SER A 180 9.01 -15.43 -8.03
N ILE A 181 9.94 -16.16 -8.66
CA ILE A 181 10.52 -17.38 -8.09
C ILE A 181 11.26 -17.07 -6.80
N THR A 182 12.02 -15.98 -6.76
CA THR A 182 12.77 -15.59 -5.55
C THR A 182 11.84 -15.35 -4.36
N VAL A 183 10.75 -14.60 -4.57
CA VAL A 183 9.76 -14.36 -3.50
C VAL A 183 9.08 -15.67 -3.08
N ALA A 184 8.64 -16.49 -4.04
CA ALA A 184 7.97 -17.75 -3.74
C ALA A 184 8.84 -18.64 -2.84
N VAL A 185 10.13 -18.74 -3.13
CA VAL A 185 11.06 -19.59 -2.36
C VAL A 185 11.08 -19.19 -0.89
N TYR A 186 11.40 -17.93 -0.56
CA TYR A 186 11.59 -17.58 0.86
C TYR A 186 10.28 -17.48 1.65
N VAL A 187 9.17 -17.11 1.01
CA VAL A 187 7.85 -17.07 1.68
C VAL A 187 7.34 -18.49 1.93
N CYS A 188 7.49 -19.42 0.98
CA CYS A 188 7.13 -20.83 1.18
C CYS A 188 7.92 -21.50 2.30
N LEU A 189 9.18 -21.10 2.52
CA LEU A 189 10.04 -21.70 3.54
C LEU A 189 9.63 -21.31 4.96
N GLY A 190 9.45 -20.02 5.22
CA GLY A 190 9.29 -19.48 6.58
C GLY A 190 7.95 -18.78 6.86
N GLY A 191 7.03 -18.72 5.88
CA GLY A 191 5.73 -18.07 6.06
C GLY A 191 5.85 -16.61 6.50
N LEU A 192 4.89 -16.16 7.33
CA LEU A 192 4.84 -14.78 7.83
C LEU A 192 6.06 -14.42 8.69
N LEU A 193 6.60 -15.36 9.47
CA LEU A 193 7.76 -15.11 10.31
C LEU A 193 8.98 -14.67 9.47
N SER A 194 9.24 -15.39 8.38
CA SER A 194 10.31 -15.02 7.43
C SER A 194 10.02 -13.68 6.73
N ALA A 195 8.75 -13.43 6.38
CA ALA A 195 8.34 -12.18 5.76
C ALA A 195 8.63 -10.99 6.69
N ILE A 196 8.20 -11.02 7.95
CA ILE A 196 8.36 -9.93 8.93
C ILE A 196 9.84 -9.57 9.14
N PHE A 197 10.71 -10.55 9.34
CA PHE A 197 12.13 -10.26 9.57
C PHE A 197 12.83 -9.73 8.31
N ASN A 198 12.48 -10.25 7.14
CA ASN A 198 12.97 -9.69 5.87
C ASN A 198 12.43 -8.28 5.64
N GLU A 199 11.16 -8.00 5.96
CA GLU A 199 10.54 -6.68 5.83
C GLU A 199 11.26 -5.64 6.70
N VAL A 200 11.67 -5.98 7.93
CA VAL A 200 12.46 -5.07 8.77
C VAL A 200 13.83 -4.76 8.17
N LEU A 201 14.53 -5.77 7.64
CA LEU A 201 15.78 -5.56 6.90
C LEU A 201 15.56 -4.67 5.67
N GLN A 202 14.53 -4.99 4.89
CA GLN A 202 14.17 -4.27 3.67
C GLN A 202 13.78 -2.83 3.98
N PHE A 203 13.08 -2.57 5.08
CA PHE A 203 12.78 -1.22 5.53
C PHE A 203 14.04 -0.36 5.66
N VAL A 204 15.07 -0.87 6.34
CA VAL A 204 16.34 -0.14 6.51
C VAL A 204 17.02 0.12 5.15
N LEU A 205 17.07 -0.89 4.28
CA LEU A 205 17.70 -0.76 2.96
C LEU A 205 16.95 0.23 2.05
N ILE A 206 15.62 0.21 2.07
CA ILE A 206 14.78 1.15 1.30
C ILE A 206 15.07 2.60 1.75
N TRP A 207 15.12 2.83 3.07
CA TRP A 207 15.42 4.15 3.59
C TRP A 207 16.83 4.61 3.19
N MET A 208 17.83 3.76 3.35
CA MET A 208 19.21 4.09 2.98
C MET A 208 19.35 4.42 1.49
N GLY A 209 18.76 3.60 0.61
CA GLY A 209 18.89 3.78 -0.83
C GLY A 209 18.07 4.97 -1.37
N ALA A 210 16.84 5.16 -0.91
CA ALA A 210 15.94 6.18 -1.44
C ALA A 210 16.25 7.60 -0.91
N LEU A 211 16.76 7.75 0.32
CA LEU A 211 17.19 9.05 0.86
C LEU A 211 18.34 9.68 0.07
N LEU A 212 19.21 8.88 -0.53
CA LEU A 212 20.34 9.39 -1.31
C LEU A 212 19.89 10.32 -2.44
N ILE A 213 18.85 9.91 -3.19
CA ILE A 213 18.29 10.72 -4.28
C ILE A 213 17.81 12.06 -3.77
N SER A 214 17.06 12.03 -2.67
CA SER A 214 16.46 13.22 -2.06
C SER A 214 17.52 14.20 -1.55
N ILE A 215 18.54 13.71 -0.85
CA ILE A 215 19.62 14.54 -0.28
C ILE A 215 20.45 15.14 -1.42
N ILE A 216 20.94 14.33 -2.34
CA ILE A 216 21.82 14.80 -3.43
C ILE A 216 21.04 15.76 -4.35
N GLY A 217 19.77 15.42 -4.66
CA GLY A 217 18.93 16.26 -5.50
C GLY A 217 18.62 17.63 -4.87
N LEU A 218 18.37 17.70 -3.57
CA LEU A 218 18.21 18.99 -2.88
C LEU A 218 19.50 19.80 -2.89
N ILE A 219 20.65 19.17 -2.71
CA ILE A 219 21.94 19.88 -2.77
C ILE A 219 22.13 20.47 -4.18
N GLU A 220 21.89 19.71 -5.25
CA GLU A 220 22.02 20.18 -6.63
C GLU A 220 21.06 21.33 -6.98
N THR A 221 19.84 21.26 -6.46
CA THR A 221 18.84 22.29 -6.75
C THR A 221 19.01 23.57 -5.95
N GLY A 222 19.86 23.57 -4.92
CA GLY A 222 20.03 24.70 -3.98
C GLY A 222 19.00 24.70 -2.86
N GLY A 223 18.59 23.51 -2.41
CA GLY A 223 17.61 23.29 -1.35
C GLY A 223 16.16 23.35 -1.86
N TRP A 224 15.22 23.38 -0.93
CA TRP A 224 13.79 23.44 -1.23
C TRP A 224 13.40 24.63 -2.11
N SER A 225 13.86 25.83 -1.76
CA SER A 225 13.55 27.06 -2.51
C SER A 225 14.08 27.02 -3.94
N GLY A 226 15.27 26.49 -4.16
CA GLY A 226 15.85 26.34 -5.49
C GLY A 226 15.10 25.29 -6.33
N MET A 227 14.67 24.18 -5.73
CA MET A 227 13.80 23.19 -6.39
C MET A 227 12.46 23.82 -6.80
N VAL A 228 11.79 24.53 -5.89
CA VAL A 228 10.51 25.20 -6.16
C VAL A 228 10.66 26.22 -7.31
N ALA A 229 11.72 27.03 -7.31
CA ALA A 229 11.96 28.00 -8.38
C ALA A 229 12.11 27.32 -9.76
N ARG A 230 12.83 26.19 -9.83
CA ARG A 230 12.98 25.40 -11.06
C ARG A 230 11.65 24.79 -11.52
N ILE A 231 10.84 24.27 -10.60
CA ILE A 231 9.51 23.72 -10.92
C ILE A 231 8.63 24.81 -11.54
N HIS A 232 8.57 26.02 -10.96
CA HIS A 232 7.81 27.13 -11.53
C HIS A 232 8.32 27.57 -12.90
N THR A 233 9.62 27.47 -13.15
CA THR A 233 10.20 27.77 -14.47
C THR A 233 9.81 26.71 -15.50
N ASN A 234 9.85 25.44 -15.14
CA ASN A 234 9.55 24.33 -16.03
C ASN A 234 8.04 24.19 -16.32
N PHE A 235 7.19 24.54 -15.34
CA PHE A 235 5.73 24.39 -15.41
C PHE A 235 5.04 25.71 -15.03
N PRO A 236 5.15 26.76 -15.85
CA PRO A 236 4.52 28.04 -15.58
C PRO A 236 2.99 27.89 -15.61
N GLY A 237 2.31 28.33 -14.55
CA GLY A 237 0.85 28.31 -14.46
C GLY A 237 0.26 27.11 -13.71
N GLY A 238 1.07 26.15 -13.24
CA GLY A 238 0.64 25.07 -12.36
C GLY A 238 1.19 25.25 -10.94
N ASP A 239 0.39 25.00 -9.92
CA ASP A 239 0.86 24.93 -8.55
C ASP A 239 1.14 23.48 -8.15
N TYR A 240 2.41 23.09 -8.16
CA TYR A 240 2.90 21.77 -7.82
C TYR A 240 3.53 21.69 -6.42
N THR A 241 3.54 22.80 -5.65
CA THR A 241 4.38 22.95 -4.46
C THR A 241 3.63 23.26 -3.17
N HIS A 242 2.31 23.46 -3.22
CA HIS A 242 1.44 23.66 -2.07
C HIS A 242 0.41 22.55 -1.94
N LEU A 243 0.16 22.10 -0.70
CA LEU A 243 -0.76 20.99 -0.43
C LEU A 243 -2.24 21.39 -0.52
N TRP A 244 -2.61 22.55 0.01
CA TRP A 244 -4.00 22.95 0.21
C TRP A 244 -4.43 24.17 -0.58
N ARG A 245 -3.48 25.02 -0.97
CA ARG A 245 -3.76 26.35 -1.52
C ARG A 245 -4.70 26.36 -2.71
N THR A 246 -4.59 25.36 -3.59
CA THR A 246 -5.38 25.26 -4.83
C THR A 246 -6.54 24.27 -4.73
N MET A 247 -6.75 23.65 -3.57
CA MET A 247 -7.74 22.59 -3.39
C MET A 247 -9.18 23.11 -3.21
N GLY A 248 -9.40 24.42 -3.21
CA GLY A 248 -10.73 25.04 -3.16
C GLY A 248 -11.46 25.02 -4.52
N SER A 249 -10.79 24.64 -5.61
CA SER A 249 -11.34 24.57 -6.97
C SER A 249 -10.98 23.24 -7.62
N PHE A 250 -11.82 22.78 -8.55
CA PHE A 250 -11.57 21.59 -9.37
C PHE A 250 -10.60 21.86 -10.54
N THR A 251 -10.31 23.12 -10.85
CA THR A 251 -9.53 23.52 -12.04
C THR A 251 -8.12 23.99 -11.71
N ASP A 252 -7.88 24.43 -10.49
CA ASP A 252 -6.68 25.18 -10.13
C ASP A 252 -5.51 24.29 -9.66
N ASN A 253 -5.71 22.98 -9.68
CA ASN A 253 -4.68 22.02 -9.27
C ASN A 253 -4.46 20.91 -10.32
N PRO A 254 -3.25 20.31 -10.37
CA PRO A 254 -2.90 19.32 -11.39
C PRO A 254 -3.76 18.04 -11.38
N MET A 255 -4.44 17.76 -10.27
CA MET A 255 -5.24 16.54 -10.07
C MET A 255 -6.71 16.74 -10.48
N GLY A 256 -7.17 17.98 -10.63
CA GLY A 256 -8.58 18.26 -10.94
C GLY A 256 -9.54 17.85 -9.82
N ILE A 257 -9.13 18.01 -8.55
CA ILE A 257 -9.90 17.57 -7.37
C ILE A 257 -10.14 18.73 -6.40
N HIS A 258 -11.31 18.74 -5.77
CA HIS A 258 -11.62 19.63 -4.66
C HIS A 258 -11.20 18.97 -3.32
N TRP A 259 -10.93 19.78 -2.27
CA TRP A 259 -10.52 19.29 -0.96
C TRP A 259 -11.45 18.21 -0.36
N THR A 260 -12.73 18.23 -0.72
CA THR A 260 -13.71 17.21 -0.28
C THR A 260 -13.33 15.81 -0.77
N GLY A 261 -12.78 15.68 -1.98
CA GLY A 261 -12.28 14.40 -2.48
C GLY A 261 -11.08 13.89 -1.68
N ILE A 262 -10.18 14.78 -1.28
CA ILE A 262 -9.03 14.44 -0.43
C ILE A 262 -9.48 14.07 0.98
N VAL A 263 -10.28 14.90 1.64
CA VAL A 263 -10.63 14.68 3.06
C VAL A 263 -11.63 13.55 3.20
N LEU A 264 -12.68 13.52 2.38
CA LEU A 264 -13.76 12.52 2.51
C LEU A 264 -13.44 11.25 1.72
N GLY A 265 -13.07 11.37 0.44
CA GLY A 265 -12.80 10.20 -0.41
C GLY A 265 -11.51 9.47 -0.02
N LEU A 266 -10.39 10.18 -0.02
CA LEU A 266 -9.12 9.61 0.38
C LEU A 266 -9.04 9.44 1.91
N GLY A 267 -9.13 10.53 2.67
CA GLY A 267 -8.88 10.54 4.11
C GLY A 267 -9.86 9.65 4.88
N ALA A 268 -11.16 9.90 4.78
CA ALA A 268 -12.15 9.21 5.60
C ALA A 268 -12.54 7.81 5.09
N VAL A 269 -12.34 7.50 3.81
CA VAL A 269 -12.81 6.23 3.24
C VAL A 269 -11.65 5.34 2.78
N ILE A 270 -10.91 5.72 1.73
CA ILE A 270 -9.88 4.83 1.15
C ILE A 270 -8.81 4.51 2.18
N SER A 271 -8.33 5.52 2.90
CA SER A 271 -7.24 5.37 3.86
C SER A 271 -7.63 4.58 5.09
N PHE A 272 -8.77 4.93 5.70
CA PHE A 272 -9.27 4.15 6.82
C PHE A 272 -9.53 2.72 6.38
N GLY A 273 -10.12 2.52 5.20
CA GLY A 273 -10.31 1.20 4.63
C GLY A 273 -9.00 0.43 4.51
N TYR A 274 -8.02 0.98 3.80
CA TYR A 274 -6.75 0.30 3.57
C TYR A 274 -6.02 -0.03 4.89
N TRP A 275 -5.76 0.97 5.71
CA TRP A 275 -4.96 0.76 6.92
C TRP A 275 -5.64 -0.08 8.00
N THR A 276 -6.97 -0.18 7.98
CA THR A 276 -7.73 -0.89 9.03
C THR A 276 -8.32 -2.22 8.58
N THR A 277 -8.50 -2.45 7.29
CA THR A 277 -9.18 -3.66 6.78
C THR A 277 -8.40 -4.43 5.71
N ASP A 278 -7.36 -3.84 5.11
CA ASP A 278 -6.48 -4.62 4.25
C ASP A 278 -5.65 -5.59 5.09
N PHE A 279 -5.91 -6.87 4.89
CA PHE A 279 -5.27 -7.91 5.69
C PHE A 279 -3.76 -8.01 5.46
N LEU A 280 -3.26 -7.53 4.32
CA LEU A 280 -1.82 -7.42 4.09
C LEU A 280 -1.11 -6.69 5.23
N VAL A 281 -1.63 -5.56 5.66
CA VAL A 281 -1.01 -4.75 6.72
C VAL A 281 -1.50 -5.17 8.12
N VAL A 282 -2.80 -5.46 8.28
CA VAL A 282 -3.39 -5.86 9.57
C VAL A 282 -2.77 -7.17 10.10
N GLN A 283 -2.39 -8.09 9.23
CA GLN A 283 -1.74 -9.36 9.61
C GLN A 283 -0.47 -9.13 10.46
N ARG A 284 0.34 -8.12 10.14
CA ARG A 284 1.58 -7.80 10.88
C ARG A 284 1.29 -7.35 12.31
N VAL A 285 0.23 -6.60 12.49
CA VAL A 285 -0.19 -6.10 13.81
C VAL A 285 -0.79 -7.23 14.64
N LEU A 286 -1.51 -8.15 14.02
CA LEU A 286 -2.04 -9.35 14.69
C LEU A 286 -0.94 -10.32 15.15
N ALA A 287 0.25 -10.24 14.56
CA ALA A 287 1.42 -11.00 14.98
C ALA A 287 2.08 -10.48 16.28
N ALA A 288 1.60 -9.36 16.84
CA ALA A 288 2.14 -8.77 18.07
C ALA A 288 1.91 -9.67 19.29
N LYS A 289 2.86 -9.64 20.23
CA LYS A 289 2.88 -10.52 21.41
C LYS A 289 1.78 -10.25 22.45
N ASP A 290 1.28 -9.03 22.50
CA ASP A 290 0.23 -8.61 23.45
C ASP A 290 -0.60 -7.46 22.85
N LEU A 291 -1.74 -7.15 23.47
CA LEU A 291 -2.65 -6.12 23.01
C LEU A 291 -1.99 -4.73 22.98
N ARG A 292 -1.12 -4.42 23.92
CA ARG A 292 -0.40 -3.15 23.96
C ARG A 292 0.56 -3.03 22.78
N ALA A 293 1.33 -4.08 22.49
CA ALA A 293 2.20 -4.12 21.31
C ALA A 293 1.40 -3.99 20.03
N ALA A 294 0.24 -4.65 19.94
CA ALA A 294 -0.67 -4.55 18.81
C ALA A 294 -1.24 -3.13 18.61
N LYS A 295 -1.54 -2.41 19.68
CA LYS A 295 -1.98 -1.00 19.64
C LYS A 295 -0.84 -0.05 19.25
N LEU A 296 0.37 -0.27 19.77
CA LEU A 296 1.54 0.58 19.51
C LEU A 296 2.12 0.39 18.09
N ALA A 297 2.05 -0.81 17.52
CA ALA A 297 2.65 -1.10 16.22
C ALA A 297 2.18 -0.15 15.10
N PRO A 298 0.87 0.07 14.85
CA PRO A 298 0.44 1.02 13.84
C PRO A 298 0.77 2.48 14.19
N ILE A 299 0.88 2.84 15.47
CA ILE A 299 1.29 4.19 15.90
C ILE A 299 2.78 4.42 15.59
N ILE A 300 3.63 3.43 15.84
CA ILE A 300 5.05 3.46 15.45
C ILE A 300 5.15 3.58 13.92
N GLY A 301 4.40 2.74 13.19
CA GLY A 301 4.32 2.82 11.74
C GLY A 301 3.90 4.20 11.25
N ALA A 302 2.90 4.84 11.88
CA ALA A 302 2.44 6.19 11.54
C ALA A 302 3.55 7.24 11.72
N GLY A 303 4.34 7.14 12.79
CA GLY A 303 5.48 8.03 13.02
C GLY A 303 6.49 7.99 11.87
N PHE A 304 6.87 6.79 11.43
CA PHE A 304 7.75 6.64 10.27
C PHE A 304 7.06 7.01 8.95
N LYS A 305 5.75 6.72 8.80
CA LYS A 305 4.99 7.04 7.58
C LYS A 305 4.96 8.54 7.28
N MET A 306 5.00 9.39 8.30
CA MET A 306 5.11 10.85 8.11
C MET A 306 6.36 11.27 7.33
N MET A 307 7.45 10.50 7.46
CA MET A 307 8.74 10.78 6.81
C MET A 307 8.86 10.16 5.42
N VAL A 308 7.98 9.22 5.05
CA VAL A 308 8.03 8.52 3.75
C VAL A 308 7.98 9.46 2.54
N PRO A 309 7.25 10.59 2.53
CA PRO A 309 7.32 11.55 1.42
C PRO A 309 8.73 12.01 1.05
N PHE A 310 9.67 12.04 1.99
CA PHE A 310 11.06 12.41 1.69
C PHE A 310 11.79 11.36 0.83
N ILE A 311 11.37 10.11 0.85
CA ILE A 311 11.98 9.04 0.05
C ILE A 311 11.17 8.67 -1.18
N VAL A 312 9.93 9.12 -1.29
CA VAL A 312 8.99 8.70 -2.34
C VAL A 312 8.50 9.88 -3.17
N ILE A 313 8.02 10.95 -2.53
CA ILE A 313 7.46 12.11 -3.21
C ILE A 313 8.56 13.07 -3.66
N LEU A 314 9.54 13.34 -2.80
CA LEU A 314 10.61 14.28 -3.10
C LEU A 314 11.43 13.91 -4.36
N PRO A 315 11.77 12.63 -4.63
CA PRO A 315 12.37 12.26 -5.92
C PRO A 315 11.52 12.63 -7.13
N GLY A 316 10.19 12.54 -7.03
CA GLY A 316 9.27 12.95 -8.09
C GLY A 316 9.24 14.47 -8.29
N LEU A 317 9.26 15.26 -7.19
CA LEU A 317 9.37 16.73 -7.25
C LEU A 317 10.74 17.17 -7.82
N LEU A 318 11.81 16.49 -7.46
CA LEU A 318 13.12 16.70 -8.06
C LEU A 318 13.10 16.38 -9.57
N GLY A 319 12.35 15.34 -9.97
CA GLY A 319 12.08 15.05 -11.37
C GLY A 319 11.43 16.23 -12.10
N LEU A 320 10.40 16.87 -11.50
CA LEU A 320 9.77 18.10 -12.05
C LEU A 320 10.76 19.25 -12.21
N ALA A 321 11.70 19.39 -11.27
CA ALA A 321 12.70 20.45 -11.29
C ALA A 321 13.82 20.22 -12.31
N LEU A 322 14.14 18.96 -12.67
CA LEU A 322 15.39 18.60 -13.33
C LEU A 322 15.24 17.85 -14.65
N LEU A 323 14.12 17.12 -14.85
CA LEU A 323 13.84 16.40 -16.07
C LEU A 323 13.11 17.32 -17.07
N GLN A 324 13.41 17.18 -18.36
CA GLN A 324 12.75 18.00 -19.37
C GLN A 324 11.25 17.63 -19.48
N PRO A 325 10.32 18.62 -19.38
CA PRO A 325 8.88 18.35 -19.42
C PRO A 325 8.41 17.62 -20.68
N LYS A 326 9.06 17.87 -21.81
CA LYS A 326 8.70 17.28 -23.13
C LYS A 326 9.06 15.79 -23.25
N LEU A 327 9.93 15.28 -22.38
CA LEU A 327 10.39 13.89 -22.41
C LEU A 327 9.56 12.97 -21.52
N MET A 328 8.70 13.56 -20.67
CA MET A 328 7.88 12.82 -19.71
C MET A 328 6.41 13.03 -20.05
N GLY A 329 5.64 11.96 -20.14
CA GLY A 329 4.23 12.14 -20.46
C GLY A 329 3.41 10.86 -20.56
N GLU A 330 2.21 11.05 -21.07
CA GLU A 330 1.22 10.01 -21.35
C GLU A 330 1.64 9.12 -22.54
N ALA A 331 0.82 8.13 -22.89
CA ALA A 331 1.10 7.14 -23.94
C ALA A 331 1.64 7.71 -25.26
N GLN A 332 1.20 8.91 -25.62
CA GLN A 332 1.59 9.57 -26.85
C GLN A 332 3.05 10.05 -26.82
N ALA A 333 3.54 10.50 -25.65
CA ALA A 333 4.94 10.86 -25.44
C ALA A 333 5.84 9.61 -25.47
N VAL A 334 5.37 8.52 -24.89
CA VAL A 334 6.08 7.22 -24.90
C VAL A 334 6.15 6.66 -26.33
N ALA A 335 5.08 6.78 -27.11
CA ALA A 335 5.04 6.34 -28.50
C ALA A 335 5.98 7.14 -29.42
N THR A 336 6.35 8.37 -29.05
CA THR A 336 7.29 9.25 -29.77
C THR A 336 8.73 9.19 -29.23
N GLY A 337 9.04 8.19 -28.37
CA GLY A 337 10.38 7.98 -27.80
C GLY A 337 10.65 8.69 -26.47
N GLY A 338 9.62 9.22 -25.81
CA GLY A 338 9.70 9.77 -24.45
C GLY A 338 9.58 8.69 -23.36
N HIS A 339 9.68 9.13 -22.11
CA HIS A 339 9.65 8.30 -20.92
C HIS A 339 8.26 8.27 -20.27
N SER A 340 7.87 7.10 -19.74
CA SER A 340 6.71 6.96 -18.86
C SER A 340 6.94 7.68 -17.53
N TYR A 341 5.88 8.19 -16.91
CA TYR A 341 5.96 8.71 -15.53
C TYR A 341 6.55 7.69 -14.55
N ASN A 342 6.30 6.40 -14.75
CA ASN A 342 6.82 5.34 -13.90
C ASN A 342 8.36 5.20 -13.95
N GLU A 343 9.04 5.81 -14.92
CA GLU A 343 10.50 5.79 -15.06
C GLU A 343 11.20 6.93 -14.30
N VAL A 344 10.45 7.86 -13.68
CA VAL A 344 11.02 9.03 -12.97
C VAL A 344 12.05 8.59 -11.91
N LEU A 345 11.70 7.65 -11.04
CA LEU A 345 12.61 7.20 -9.98
C LEU A 345 13.87 6.48 -10.54
N PRO A 346 13.76 5.55 -11.48
CA PRO A 346 14.93 5.00 -12.18
C PRO A 346 15.81 6.07 -12.86
N LEU A 347 15.23 7.08 -13.50
CA LEU A 347 15.98 8.18 -14.10
C LEU A 347 16.73 9.02 -13.06
N MET A 348 16.09 9.29 -11.92
CA MET A 348 16.75 10.00 -10.81
C MET A 348 17.88 9.17 -10.18
N LEU A 349 17.71 7.83 -10.09
CA LEU A 349 18.81 6.93 -9.69
C LEU A 349 19.97 7.00 -10.68
N ALA A 350 19.67 6.95 -11.98
CA ALA A 350 20.67 7.07 -13.05
C ALA A 350 21.49 8.36 -12.94
N ARG A 351 20.82 9.46 -12.58
CA ARG A 351 21.42 10.78 -12.47
C ARG A 351 22.39 10.91 -11.29
N TYR A 352 22.01 10.36 -10.13
CA TYR A 352 22.69 10.66 -8.87
C TYR A 352 23.60 9.54 -8.35
N CYS A 353 23.35 8.30 -8.75
CA CYS A 353 24.04 7.16 -8.18
C CYS A 353 25.16 6.68 -9.10
N GLY A 354 26.40 6.91 -8.70
CA GLY A 354 27.57 6.27 -9.27
C GLY A 354 27.78 4.83 -8.76
N PRO A 355 28.86 4.15 -9.18
CA PRO A 355 29.15 2.78 -8.72
C PRO A 355 29.15 2.64 -7.20
N GLY A 356 28.57 1.58 -6.68
CA GLY A 356 28.32 1.31 -5.27
C GLY A 356 27.02 1.93 -4.75
N LEU A 357 26.80 3.24 -4.94
CA LEU A 357 25.53 3.89 -4.60
C LEU A 357 24.40 3.43 -5.51
N LEU A 358 24.70 3.16 -6.77
CA LEU A 358 23.73 2.62 -7.71
C LEU A 358 23.26 1.22 -7.28
N GLY A 359 24.21 0.36 -6.88
CA GLY A 359 23.88 -0.96 -6.33
C GLY A 359 22.99 -0.88 -5.10
N LEU A 360 23.23 0.06 -4.19
CA LEU A 360 22.38 0.29 -3.01
C LEU A 360 20.99 0.78 -3.40
N GLY A 361 20.86 1.74 -4.31
CA GLY A 361 19.59 2.26 -4.80
C GLY A 361 18.76 1.20 -5.52
N VAL A 362 19.39 0.39 -6.37
CA VAL A 362 18.73 -0.75 -7.04
C VAL A 362 18.33 -1.81 -6.02
N THR A 363 19.18 -2.12 -5.04
CA THR A 363 18.85 -3.03 -3.95
C THR A 363 17.64 -2.53 -3.15
N ALA A 364 17.50 -1.22 -2.91
CA ALA A 364 16.34 -0.64 -2.25
C ALA A 364 15.04 -0.88 -3.04
N LEU A 365 15.07 -0.74 -4.37
CA LEU A 365 13.91 -1.05 -5.23
C LEU A 365 13.57 -2.54 -5.22
N ILE A 366 14.58 -3.41 -5.29
CA ILE A 366 14.40 -4.87 -5.20
C ILE A 366 13.81 -5.24 -3.82
N ALA A 367 14.35 -4.65 -2.75
CA ALA A 367 13.87 -4.85 -1.39
C ALA A 367 12.39 -4.44 -1.24
N GLY A 368 12.02 -3.27 -1.78
CA GLY A 368 10.63 -2.81 -1.81
C GLY A 368 9.71 -3.80 -2.54
N PHE A 369 10.11 -4.27 -3.73
CA PHE A 369 9.36 -5.29 -4.45
C PHE A 369 9.16 -6.55 -3.62
N MET A 370 10.24 -7.09 -3.06
CA MET A 370 10.20 -8.34 -2.30
C MET A 370 9.35 -8.20 -1.03
N SER A 371 9.38 -7.05 -0.36
CA SER A 371 8.55 -6.73 0.79
C SER A 371 7.06 -6.72 0.44
N GLY A 372 6.67 -5.94 -0.56
CA GLY A 372 5.29 -5.84 -1.00
C GLY A 372 4.73 -7.19 -1.50
N MET A 373 5.53 -7.95 -2.24
CA MET A 373 5.12 -9.29 -2.71
C MET A 373 4.99 -10.28 -1.57
N ALA A 374 5.93 -10.34 -0.63
CA ALA A 374 5.84 -11.22 0.53
C ALA A 374 4.60 -10.90 1.37
N GLY A 375 4.30 -9.61 1.51
CA GLY A 375 3.10 -9.13 2.16
C GLY A 375 1.83 -9.67 1.51
N ASN A 376 1.66 -9.43 0.23
CA ASN A 376 0.49 -9.86 -0.52
C ASN A 376 0.33 -11.40 -0.51
N VAL A 377 1.39 -12.11 -0.82
CA VAL A 377 1.34 -13.58 -0.94
C VAL A 377 1.09 -14.26 0.40
N SER A 378 1.68 -13.76 1.51
CA SER A 378 1.43 -14.33 2.84
C SER A 378 0.00 -14.05 3.32
N ALA A 379 -0.53 -12.85 3.05
CA ALA A 379 -1.92 -12.52 3.36
C ALA A 379 -2.90 -13.35 2.53
N PHE A 380 -2.66 -13.49 1.22
CA PHE A 380 -3.45 -14.36 0.35
C PHE A 380 -3.46 -15.82 0.85
N ALA A 381 -2.27 -16.38 1.16
CA ALA A 381 -2.16 -17.74 1.64
C ALA A 381 -2.93 -17.96 2.96
N THR A 382 -2.91 -16.98 3.86
CA THR A 382 -3.65 -17.04 5.12
C THR A 382 -5.16 -17.03 4.89
N VAL A 383 -5.67 -16.04 4.15
CA VAL A 383 -7.10 -15.90 3.89
C VAL A 383 -7.63 -17.11 3.09
N TRP A 384 -6.92 -17.53 2.06
CA TRP A 384 -7.35 -18.69 1.28
C TRP A 384 -7.37 -19.96 2.11
N THR A 385 -6.33 -20.21 2.92
CA THR A 385 -6.24 -21.42 3.73
C THR A 385 -7.29 -21.45 4.85
N TYR A 386 -7.44 -20.38 5.61
CA TYR A 386 -8.34 -20.37 6.77
C TYR A 386 -9.78 -20.00 6.42
N ASP A 387 -9.98 -19.00 5.55
CA ASP A 387 -11.32 -18.47 5.27
C ASP A 387 -12.05 -19.15 4.11
N ILE A 388 -11.31 -19.80 3.21
CA ILE A 388 -11.90 -20.58 2.11
C ILE A 388 -11.70 -22.07 2.34
N TYR A 389 -10.45 -22.57 2.34
CA TYR A 389 -10.18 -24.00 2.33
C TYR A 389 -10.61 -24.70 3.62
N LYS A 390 -10.12 -24.25 4.79
CA LYS A 390 -10.49 -24.81 6.09
C LYS A 390 -11.98 -24.67 6.37
N ALA A 391 -12.55 -23.57 5.93
CA ALA A 391 -13.94 -23.25 6.24
C ALA A 391 -14.97 -24.02 5.41
N LEU A 392 -14.72 -24.15 4.10
CA LEU A 392 -15.70 -24.66 3.16
C LEU A 392 -15.37 -26.07 2.64
N ILE A 393 -14.08 -26.44 2.61
CA ILE A 393 -13.63 -27.67 1.95
C ILE A 393 -13.21 -28.75 2.97
N ARG A 394 -12.31 -28.42 3.90
CA ARG A 394 -11.78 -29.39 4.86
C ARG A 394 -11.61 -28.78 6.26
N LYS A 395 -12.57 -29.04 7.14
CA LYS A 395 -12.67 -28.42 8.48
C LYS A 395 -11.73 -29.05 9.51
N ASP A 396 -11.51 -30.35 9.43
CA ASP A 396 -10.82 -31.16 10.44
C ASP A 396 -9.53 -31.76 9.88
N ALA A 397 -8.54 -30.91 9.60
CA ALA A 397 -7.22 -31.33 9.18
C ALA A 397 -6.17 -30.96 10.25
N THR A 398 -5.01 -31.61 10.20
CA THR A 398 -3.89 -31.30 11.07
C THR A 398 -3.24 -29.95 10.73
N ASP A 399 -2.57 -29.32 11.69
CA ASP A 399 -1.82 -28.09 11.45
C ASP A 399 -0.79 -28.24 10.33
N ALA A 400 -0.09 -29.39 10.26
CA ALA A 400 0.85 -29.70 9.19
C ALA A 400 0.19 -29.67 7.81
N HIS A 401 -1.08 -30.12 7.69
CA HIS A 401 -1.85 -30.06 6.45
C HIS A 401 -2.16 -28.61 6.07
N TYR A 402 -2.58 -27.77 7.02
CA TYR A 402 -2.86 -26.36 6.73
C TYR A 402 -1.59 -25.57 6.39
N VAL A 403 -0.46 -25.84 7.02
CA VAL A 403 0.85 -25.27 6.62
C VAL A 403 1.23 -25.69 5.21
N SER A 404 1.04 -26.99 4.88
CA SER A 404 1.27 -27.47 3.50
C SER A 404 0.34 -26.78 2.50
N MET A 405 -0.95 -26.63 2.83
CA MET A 405 -1.91 -25.90 2.00
C MET A 405 -1.50 -24.42 1.83
N GLY A 406 -1.05 -23.76 2.89
CA GLY A 406 -0.54 -22.38 2.82
C GLY A 406 0.65 -22.24 1.86
N ARG A 407 1.57 -23.21 1.85
CA ARG A 407 2.68 -23.24 0.88
C ARG A 407 2.21 -23.40 -0.55
N TRP A 408 1.23 -24.29 -0.80
CA TRP A 408 0.62 -24.43 -2.12
C TRP A 408 -0.12 -23.16 -2.54
N CYS A 409 -0.85 -22.52 -1.62
CA CYS A 409 -1.51 -21.24 -1.90
C CYS A 409 -0.50 -20.14 -2.21
N THR A 410 0.67 -20.12 -1.55
CA THR A 410 1.77 -19.22 -1.87
C THR A 410 2.23 -19.39 -3.32
N ILE A 411 2.51 -20.64 -3.74
CA ILE A 411 2.94 -20.93 -5.10
C ILE A 411 1.86 -20.56 -6.12
N LEU A 412 0.61 -20.97 -5.87
CA LEU A 412 -0.52 -20.67 -6.75
C LEU A 412 -0.76 -19.14 -6.83
N GLY A 413 -0.73 -18.45 -5.70
CA GLY A 413 -0.85 -16.99 -5.64
C GLY A 413 0.21 -16.28 -6.49
N VAL A 414 1.47 -16.72 -6.42
CA VAL A 414 2.55 -16.19 -7.27
C VAL A 414 2.31 -16.47 -8.74
N LEU A 415 1.91 -17.70 -9.09
CA LEU A 415 1.64 -18.07 -10.50
C LEU A 415 0.50 -17.24 -11.11
N VAL A 416 -0.60 -17.07 -10.37
CA VAL A 416 -1.72 -16.24 -10.85
C VAL A 416 -1.31 -14.78 -10.93
N SER A 417 -0.48 -14.29 -9.98
CA SER A 417 0.04 -12.93 -10.01
C SER A 417 0.98 -12.67 -11.21
N ILE A 418 1.70 -13.68 -11.69
CA ILE A 418 2.45 -13.57 -12.96
C ILE A 418 1.48 -13.28 -14.12
N GLY A 419 0.37 -14.01 -14.18
CA GLY A 419 -0.66 -13.75 -15.20
C GLY A 419 -1.25 -12.34 -15.11
N THR A 420 -1.52 -11.85 -13.90
CA THR A 420 -2.05 -10.49 -13.70
C THR A 420 -1.00 -9.40 -13.96
N ALA A 421 0.31 -9.67 -13.86
CA ALA A 421 1.36 -8.75 -14.26
C ALA A 421 1.26 -8.39 -15.76
N TYR A 422 0.98 -9.39 -16.62
CA TYR A 422 0.76 -9.13 -18.05
C TYR A 422 -0.51 -8.30 -18.32
N LEU A 423 -1.53 -8.43 -17.48
CA LEU A 423 -2.73 -7.61 -17.59
C LEU A 423 -2.45 -6.15 -17.22
N VAL A 424 -1.64 -5.91 -16.19
CA VAL A 424 -1.26 -4.56 -15.75
C VAL A 424 -0.43 -3.82 -16.80
N MET A 425 0.37 -4.52 -17.60
CA MET A 425 1.15 -3.91 -18.69
C MET A 425 0.31 -3.13 -19.72
N GLN A 426 -1.00 -3.35 -19.75
CA GLN A 426 -1.93 -2.67 -20.65
C GLN A 426 -2.43 -1.33 -20.08
N PHE A 427 -2.14 -0.98 -18.83
CA PHE A 427 -2.56 0.26 -18.18
C PHE A 427 -1.42 1.30 -18.16
N LEU A 428 -1.79 2.56 -18.41
CA LEU A 428 -0.83 3.67 -18.48
C LEU A 428 -0.38 4.16 -17.10
N SER A 429 -1.28 4.17 -16.12
CA SER A 429 -1.00 4.61 -14.75
C SER A 429 -1.25 3.46 -13.78
N ILE A 430 -0.17 3.02 -13.14
CA ILE A 430 -0.21 1.99 -12.10
C ILE A 430 -1.04 2.48 -10.90
N MET A 431 -0.87 3.75 -10.49
CA MET A 431 -1.55 4.27 -9.31
C MET A 431 -3.06 4.43 -9.49
N ASP A 432 -3.52 4.84 -10.65
CA ASP A 432 -4.95 4.98 -10.93
C ASP A 432 -5.64 3.61 -10.87
N TYR A 433 -4.98 2.56 -11.38
CA TYR A 433 -5.48 1.20 -11.28
C TYR A 433 -5.58 0.72 -9.81
N VAL A 434 -4.55 0.98 -8.99
CA VAL A 434 -4.56 0.62 -7.55
C VAL A 434 -5.72 1.31 -6.83
N GLN A 435 -5.89 2.61 -7.04
CA GLN A 435 -6.96 3.37 -6.39
C GLN A 435 -8.35 2.91 -6.86
N ALA A 436 -8.48 2.46 -8.11
CA ALA A 436 -9.71 1.83 -8.59
C ALA A 436 -10.04 0.56 -7.80
N LEU A 437 -9.06 -0.34 -7.59
CA LEU A 437 -9.24 -1.55 -6.78
C LEU A 437 -9.64 -1.23 -5.34
N PHE A 438 -9.02 -0.21 -4.74
CA PHE A 438 -9.39 0.22 -3.38
C PHE A 438 -10.82 0.75 -3.31
N SER A 439 -11.26 1.49 -4.32
CA SER A 439 -12.64 1.94 -4.38
C SER A 439 -13.65 0.80 -4.52
N PHE A 440 -13.29 -0.30 -5.22
CA PHE A 440 -14.16 -1.45 -5.42
C PHE A 440 -14.31 -2.31 -4.16
N PHE A 441 -13.20 -2.59 -3.47
CA PHE A 441 -13.16 -3.62 -2.44
C PHE A 441 -12.93 -3.07 -1.03
N ILE A 442 -12.03 -2.12 -0.87
CA ILE A 442 -11.63 -1.60 0.45
C ILE A 442 -12.67 -0.65 1.03
N ALA A 443 -13.21 0.26 0.22
CA ALA A 443 -14.16 1.26 0.69
C ALA A 443 -15.44 0.63 1.30
N PRO A 444 -16.15 -0.30 0.62
CA PRO A 444 -17.31 -0.96 1.21
C PRO A 444 -16.94 -1.90 2.37
N LEU A 445 -15.79 -2.58 2.31
CA LEU A 445 -15.32 -3.42 3.40
C LEU A 445 -15.14 -2.62 4.69
N PHE A 446 -14.54 -1.42 4.61
CA PHE A 446 -14.39 -0.53 5.75
C PHE A 446 -15.76 -0.13 6.35
N GLY A 447 -16.71 0.25 5.52
CA GLY A 447 -18.07 0.56 5.99
C GLY A 447 -18.71 -0.58 6.78
N THR A 448 -18.58 -1.80 6.27
CA THR A 448 -19.09 -3.01 6.92
C THR A 448 -18.38 -3.30 8.24
N VAL A 449 -17.05 -3.25 8.26
CA VAL A 449 -16.23 -3.59 9.44
C VAL A 449 -16.45 -2.56 10.55
N VAL A 450 -16.40 -1.25 10.24
CA VAL A 450 -16.53 -0.21 11.25
C VAL A 450 -17.93 -0.19 11.87
N LEU A 451 -18.99 -0.34 11.06
CA LEU A 451 -20.36 -0.49 11.59
C LEU A 451 -20.48 -1.77 12.43
N GLY A 452 -19.86 -2.85 11.99
CA GLY A 452 -19.81 -4.11 12.74
C GLY A 452 -19.16 -3.98 14.12
N MET A 453 -18.09 -3.21 14.24
CA MET A 453 -17.38 -2.99 15.51
C MET A 453 -18.05 -1.97 16.43
N LEU A 454 -18.63 -0.94 15.86
CA LEU A 454 -19.11 0.20 16.67
C LEU A 454 -20.62 0.19 16.92
N TRP A 455 -21.41 -0.56 16.16
CA TRP A 455 -22.86 -0.54 16.23
C TRP A 455 -23.49 -1.91 16.54
N LYS A 456 -23.97 -2.10 17.77
CA LYS A 456 -24.56 -3.37 18.25
C LYS A 456 -25.75 -3.84 17.41
N ARG A 457 -26.59 -2.89 16.94
CA ARG A 457 -27.81 -3.19 16.16
C ARG A 457 -27.53 -3.72 14.75
N CYS A 458 -26.28 -3.59 14.26
CA CYS A 458 -25.90 -4.07 12.93
C CYS A 458 -26.15 -5.58 12.81
N SER A 459 -27.02 -5.97 11.87
CA SER A 459 -27.44 -7.35 11.68
C SER A 459 -26.52 -8.12 10.72
N PRO A 460 -26.50 -9.47 10.78
CA PRO A 460 -25.77 -10.30 9.81
C PRO A 460 -26.14 -10.02 8.35
N ALA A 461 -27.44 -9.89 8.08
CA ALA A 461 -27.94 -9.56 6.75
C ALA A 461 -27.50 -8.16 6.31
N GLY A 462 -27.53 -7.17 7.23
CA GLY A 462 -27.07 -5.81 6.95
C GLY A 462 -25.61 -5.77 6.54
N GLY A 463 -24.75 -6.48 7.26
CA GLY A 463 -23.32 -6.57 6.92
C GLY A 463 -23.05 -7.21 5.55
N PHE A 464 -23.78 -8.26 5.19
CA PHE A 464 -23.63 -8.92 3.89
C PHE A 464 -24.12 -8.02 2.73
N TRP A 465 -25.38 -7.55 2.81
CA TRP A 465 -25.98 -6.78 1.72
C TRP A 465 -25.32 -5.41 1.55
N GLY A 466 -24.87 -4.80 2.65
CA GLY A 466 -24.12 -3.53 2.58
C GLY A 466 -22.78 -3.69 1.86
N LEU A 467 -22.00 -4.71 2.21
CA LEU A 467 -20.74 -5.03 1.53
C LEU A 467 -20.94 -5.29 0.04
N LEU A 468 -21.92 -6.12 -0.30
CA LEU A 468 -22.23 -6.48 -1.68
C LEU A 468 -22.69 -5.25 -2.48
N ALA A 469 -23.65 -4.47 -1.95
CA ALA A 469 -24.18 -3.30 -2.62
C ALA A 469 -23.10 -2.21 -2.83
N GLY A 470 -22.25 -1.97 -1.82
CA GLY A 470 -21.13 -1.04 -1.94
C GLY A 470 -20.14 -1.46 -3.04
N THR A 471 -19.74 -2.74 -3.06
CA THR A 471 -18.85 -3.27 -4.10
C THR A 471 -19.47 -3.16 -5.50
N LEU A 472 -20.71 -3.60 -5.67
CA LEU A 472 -21.40 -3.53 -6.96
C LEU A 472 -21.64 -2.09 -7.42
N SER A 473 -21.94 -1.17 -6.51
CA SER A 473 -22.12 0.25 -6.85
C SER A 473 -20.81 0.88 -7.36
N SER A 474 -19.67 0.55 -6.75
CA SER A 474 -18.38 1.05 -7.20
C SER A 474 -18.02 0.55 -8.59
N ILE A 475 -18.19 -0.76 -8.83
CA ILE A 475 -17.95 -1.37 -10.14
C ILE A 475 -18.91 -0.77 -11.18
N GLY A 476 -20.20 -0.59 -10.82
CA GLY A 476 -21.21 0.01 -11.69
C GLY A 476 -20.87 1.44 -12.08
N MET A 477 -20.45 2.28 -11.14
CA MET A 477 -20.01 3.65 -11.41
C MET A 477 -18.77 3.70 -12.32
N TRP A 478 -17.80 2.82 -12.09
CA TRP A 478 -16.64 2.71 -12.97
C TRP A 478 -17.04 2.31 -14.40
N ALA A 479 -17.90 1.30 -14.54
CA ALA A 479 -18.40 0.87 -15.84
C ALA A 479 -19.19 1.99 -16.53
N TRP A 480 -20.00 2.75 -15.78
CA TRP A 480 -20.74 3.89 -16.33
C TRP A 480 -19.82 4.95 -16.92
N VAL A 481 -18.75 5.37 -16.21
CA VAL A 481 -17.78 6.34 -16.74
C VAL A 481 -17.06 5.81 -17.99
N LYS A 482 -16.74 4.50 -18.04
CA LYS A 482 -16.10 3.89 -19.21
C LYS A 482 -17.03 3.81 -20.43
N LEU A 483 -18.33 3.65 -20.23
CA LEU A 483 -19.34 3.62 -21.29
C LEU A 483 -19.78 5.02 -21.73
N ASP A 484 -19.89 5.95 -20.78
CA ASP A 484 -20.28 7.34 -21.00
C ASP A 484 -19.38 8.28 -20.20
N PRO A 485 -18.35 8.88 -20.81
CA PRO A 485 -17.46 9.82 -20.14
C PRO A 485 -18.19 11.05 -19.53
N ALA A 486 -19.40 11.38 -19.99
CA ALA A 486 -20.19 12.47 -19.38
C ALA A 486 -20.65 12.14 -17.97
N ALA A 487 -20.67 10.86 -17.57
CA ALA A 487 -20.98 10.42 -16.22
C ALA A 487 -19.95 10.93 -15.18
N LEU A 488 -18.73 11.24 -15.59
CA LEU A 488 -17.66 11.71 -14.72
C LEU A 488 -18.07 12.92 -13.88
N LYS A 489 -18.80 13.88 -14.46
CA LYS A 489 -19.27 15.07 -13.72
C LYS A 489 -20.22 14.75 -12.57
N TYR A 490 -20.95 13.63 -12.65
CA TYR A 490 -21.87 13.21 -11.59
C TYR A 490 -21.13 12.43 -10.49
N ILE A 491 -20.15 11.64 -10.86
CA ILE A 491 -19.38 10.81 -9.92
C ILE A 491 -18.29 11.64 -9.24
N ALA A 492 -17.46 12.34 -10.00
CA ALA A 492 -16.34 13.13 -9.49
C ALA A 492 -16.69 14.63 -9.28
N LEU A 493 -17.96 15.01 -9.46
CA LEU A 493 -18.48 16.37 -9.27
C LEU A 493 -17.83 17.41 -10.19
N SER A 494 -17.07 16.98 -11.18
CA SER A 494 -16.41 17.82 -12.18
C SER A 494 -16.15 17.05 -13.47
N SER A 495 -16.32 17.69 -14.62
CA SER A 495 -15.92 17.15 -15.92
C SER A 495 -14.41 17.18 -16.15
N ASN A 496 -13.68 17.96 -15.35
CA ASN A 496 -12.22 18.10 -15.42
C ASN A 496 -11.46 17.17 -14.48
N ALA A 497 -12.19 16.33 -13.72
CA ALA A 497 -11.60 15.35 -12.81
C ALA A 497 -10.72 14.35 -13.59
N ARG A 498 -9.55 14.04 -13.05
CA ARG A 498 -8.69 12.98 -13.57
C ARG A 498 -9.01 11.65 -12.86
N ASP A 499 -8.48 10.56 -13.38
CA ASP A 499 -8.74 9.18 -12.89
C ASP A 499 -8.54 9.06 -11.37
N MET A 500 -7.53 9.73 -10.81
CA MET A 500 -7.28 9.74 -9.37
C MET A 500 -8.44 10.38 -8.59
N ALA A 501 -8.94 11.52 -9.06
CA ALA A 501 -10.09 12.20 -8.44
C ALA A 501 -11.38 11.38 -8.57
N GLU A 502 -11.61 10.77 -9.75
CA GLU A 502 -12.73 9.84 -9.96
C GLU A 502 -12.70 8.71 -8.92
N ASN A 503 -11.55 8.07 -8.73
CA ASN A 503 -11.39 6.96 -7.80
C ASN A 503 -11.75 7.34 -6.35
N MET A 504 -11.37 8.54 -5.91
CA MET A 504 -11.69 9.02 -4.55
C MET A 504 -13.16 9.26 -4.33
N TYR A 505 -13.82 9.96 -5.25
CA TYR A 505 -15.26 10.20 -5.15
C TYR A 505 -16.05 8.90 -5.31
N ARG A 506 -15.65 8.01 -6.20
CA ARG A 506 -16.27 6.70 -6.35
C ARG A 506 -16.18 5.87 -5.07
N ALA A 507 -15.03 5.89 -4.39
CA ALA A 507 -14.86 5.25 -3.09
C ALA A 507 -15.80 5.85 -2.04
N LEU A 508 -15.94 7.17 -2.00
CA LEU A 508 -16.88 7.85 -1.11
C LEU A 508 -18.31 7.40 -1.36
N TRP A 509 -18.77 7.40 -2.61
CA TRP A 509 -20.12 6.94 -2.95
C TRP A 509 -20.34 5.47 -2.65
N SER A 510 -19.37 4.62 -2.94
CA SER A 510 -19.41 3.19 -2.61
C SER A 510 -19.56 2.96 -1.10
N TRP A 511 -18.80 3.70 -0.30
CA TRP A 511 -18.89 3.66 1.16
C TRP A 511 -20.28 4.15 1.66
N ILE A 512 -20.79 5.25 1.12
CA ILE A 512 -22.10 5.78 1.46
C ILE A 512 -23.20 4.74 1.14
N VAL A 513 -23.17 4.14 -0.05
CA VAL A 513 -24.13 3.08 -0.42
C VAL A 513 -24.01 1.89 0.53
N CYS A 514 -22.79 1.43 0.82
CA CYS A 514 -22.55 0.36 1.79
C CYS A 514 -23.18 0.68 3.16
N VAL A 515 -22.91 1.86 3.72
CA VAL A 515 -23.42 2.29 5.02
C VAL A 515 -24.95 2.37 5.01
N LEU A 516 -25.54 3.03 4.02
CA LEU A 516 -27.00 3.20 3.92
C LEU A 516 -27.71 1.85 3.80
N VAL A 517 -27.23 0.95 2.95
CA VAL A 517 -27.80 -0.40 2.80
C VAL A 517 -27.62 -1.21 4.08
N THR A 518 -26.41 -1.16 4.70
CA THR A 518 -26.16 -1.85 5.98
C THR A 518 -27.14 -1.38 7.06
N VAL A 519 -27.35 -0.07 7.19
CA VAL A 519 -28.28 0.51 8.18
C VAL A 519 -29.72 0.12 7.85
N ALA A 520 -30.17 0.35 6.63
CA ALA A 520 -31.56 0.05 6.22
C ALA A 520 -31.92 -1.42 6.44
N VAL A 521 -31.07 -2.34 5.96
CA VAL A 521 -31.27 -3.79 6.15
C VAL A 521 -31.20 -4.17 7.63
N SER A 522 -30.25 -3.59 8.40
CA SER A 522 -30.15 -3.88 9.83
C SER A 522 -31.37 -3.42 10.62
N LEU A 523 -32.03 -2.33 10.23
CA LEU A 523 -33.23 -1.86 10.93
C LEU A 523 -34.43 -2.80 10.73
N VAL A 524 -34.52 -3.50 9.60
CA VAL A 524 -35.65 -4.41 9.28
C VAL A 524 -35.32 -5.89 9.56
N THR A 525 -34.09 -6.23 9.90
CA THR A 525 -33.67 -7.60 10.19
C THR A 525 -33.24 -7.78 11.66
N LYS A 526 -33.22 -9.02 12.14
CA LYS A 526 -32.85 -9.32 13.53
C LYS A 526 -31.35 -9.19 13.76
N PRO A 527 -30.89 -8.42 14.78
CA PRO A 527 -29.50 -8.39 15.18
C PRO A 527 -29.09 -9.69 15.87
N LYS A 528 -27.80 -9.93 16.04
CA LYS A 528 -27.30 -10.95 16.93
C LYS A 528 -27.57 -10.60 18.40
N PRO A 529 -27.80 -11.61 19.27
CA PRO A 529 -27.92 -11.37 20.71
C PRO A 529 -26.62 -10.83 21.29
N GLU A 530 -26.68 -10.03 22.35
CA GLU A 530 -25.47 -9.43 22.97
C GLU A 530 -24.46 -10.46 23.44
N SER A 531 -24.90 -11.66 23.84
CA SER A 531 -24.01 -12.76 24.21
C SER A 531 -23.06 -13.23 23.10
N GLU A 532 -23.48 -13.11 21.83
CA GLU A 532 -22.64 -13.41 20.66
C GLU A 532 -21.79 -12.22 20.21
N LEU A 533 -21.99 -11.04 20.77
CA LEU A 533 -21.25 -9.82 20.46
C LEU A 533 -20.09 -9.54 21.42
N ILE A 534 -19.92 -10.37 22.46
CA ILE A 534 -18.83 -10.27 23.43
C ILE A 534 -17.48 -10.39 22.68
N ASN A 535 -16.57 -9.48 22.99
CA ASN A 535 -15.23 -9.37 22.37
C ASN A 535 -15.24 -8.93 20.88
N LEU A 536 -16.39 -8.57 20.32
CA LEU A 536 -16.51 -8.18 18.90
C LEU A 536 -16.96 -6.73 18.71
N VAL A 537 -17.73 -6.17 19.65
CA VAL A 537 -18.41 -4.88 19.45
C VAL A 537 -18.13 -3.94 20.62
N TYR A 538 -18.05 -2.65 20.31
CA TYR A 538 -17.94 -1.60 21.32
C TYR A 538 -19.12 -1.66 22.31
N GLY A 539 -18.78 -1.59 23.61
CA GLY A 539 -19.78 -1.71 24.67
C GLY A 539 -20.20 -3.16 25.00
N CYS A 540 -19.64 -4.17 24.30
CA CYS A 540 -19.74 -5.60 24.64
C CYS A 540 -18.34 -6.24 24.82
N THR A 541 -17.28 -5.43 24.77
CA THR A 541 -15.90 -5.89 24.90
C THR A 541 -15.26 -5.22 26.12
N ASP A 542 -14.74 -6.01 27.02
CA ASP A 542 -13.93 -5.51 28.13
C ASP A 542 -12.50 -5.23 27.64
N ILE A 543 -12.20 -3.95 27.48
CA ILE A 543 -10.88 -3.49 27.02
C ILE A 543 -10.06 -3.12 28.26
N PRO A 544 -8.93 -3.83 28.53
CA PRO A 544 -8.10 -3.55 29.69
C PRO A 544 -7.67 -2.07 29.74
N GLY A 545 -7.95 -1.44 30.88
CA GLY A 545 -7.56 -0.04 31.13
C GLY A 545 -6.05 0.12 31.24
N GLU A 546 -5.51 1.18 30.68
CA GLU A 546 -4.07 1.48 30.67
C GLU A 546 -3.67 2.51 31.75
N GLY A 547 -4.61 2.84 32.68
CA GLY A 547 -4.42 3.87 33.70
C GLY A 547 -3.26 3.62 34.67
N HIS A 548 -2.92 2.35 34.89
CA HIS A 548 -1.80 1.92 35.75
C HIS A 548 -0.41 2.11 35.11
N LEU A 549 -0.36 2.35 33.77
CA LEU A 549 0.91 2.52 33.07
C LEU A 549 1.42 3.95 33.15
N PRO A 550 2.76 4.17 33.20
CA PRO A 550 3.36 5.48 33.01
C PRO A 550 2.93 6.10 31.68
N MET A 551 2.82 7.44 31.63
CA MET A 551 2.29 8.16 30.46
C MET A 551 3.01 7.79 29.14
N HIS A 552 4.34 7.72 29.14
CA HIS A 552 5.15 7.36 27.99
C HIS A 552 4.98 5.91 27.51
N GLN A 553 4.33 5.08 28.31
CA GLN A 553 4.04 3.70 27.95
C GLN A 553 2.64 3.50 27.38
N ARG A 554 1.77 4.52 27.46
CA ARG A 554 0.39 4.45 26.98
C ARG A 554 0.31 4.67 25.47
N PRO A 555 -0.32 3.77 24.69
CA PRO A 555 -0.53 3.97 23.27
C PRO A 555 -1.21 5.30 22.92
N MET A 556 -2.22 5.73 23.71
CA MET A 556 -2.93 6.99 23.49
C MET A 556 -2.00 8.21 23.54
N PHE A 557 -1.01 8.23 24.43
CA PHE A 557 -0.03 9.32 24.49
C PHE A 557 0.72 9.49 23.18
N TRP A 558 1.24 8.40 22.63
CA TRP A 558 1.97 8.42 21.37
C TRP A 558 1.05 8.72 20.18
N ALA A 559 -0.20 8.27 20.22
CA ALA A 559 -1.17 8.62 19.19
C ALA A 559 -1.43 10.14 19.15
N VAL A 560 -1.53 10.79 20.32
CA VAL A 560 -1.66 12.27 20.40
C VAL A 560 -0.40 12.96 19.88
N VAL A 561 0.80 12.50 20.26
CA VAL A 561 2.07 13.08 19.79
C VAL A 561 2.18 13.00 18.27
N VAL A 562 1.93 11.80 17.70
CA VAL A 562 1.97 11.60 16.25
C VAL A 562 0.89 12.44 15.54
N GLY A 563 -0.32 12.53 16.12
CA GLY A 563 -1.40 13.37 15.59
C GLY A 563 -1.07 14.86 15.59
N LEU A 564 -0.39 15.37 16.62
CA LEU A 564 0.08 16.76 16.66
C LEU A 564 1.16 17.02 15.60
N CYS A 565 2.13 16.12 15.46
CA CYS A 565 3.14 16.22 14.39
C CYS A 565 2.51 16.24 13.01
N PHE A 566 1.50 15.39 12.77
CA PHE A 566 0.72 15.38 11.52
C PHE A 566 0.07 16.74 11.23
N VAL A 567 -0.57 17.36 12.22
CA VAL A 567 -1.18 18.71 12.06
C VAL A 567 -0.11 19.74 11.72
N VAL A 568 1.02 19.75 12.45
CA VAL A 568 2.13 20.68 12.21
C VAL A 568 2.66 20.56 10.78
N LEU A 569 2.85 19.34 10.27
CA LEU A 569 3.31 19.13 8.90
C LEU A 569 2.32 19.69 7.86
N ASN A 570 1.02 19.50 8.05
CA ASN A 570 0.00 20.05 7.14
C ASN A 570 -0.04 21.59 7.18
N VAL A 571 0.27 22.22 8.32
CA VAL A 571 0.35 23.68 8.44
C VAL A 571 1.62 24.23 7.77
N ILE A 572 2.78 23.54 7.93
CA ILE A 572 4.05 23.97 7.33
C ILE A 572 3.98 23.95 5.79
N PHE A 573 3.34 22.95 5.21
CA PHE A 573 3.26 22.77 3.74
C PHE A 573 1.91 23.23 3.15
N TRP A 574 1.15 24.05 3.89
CA TRP A 574 -0.16 24.56 3.46
C TRP A 574 -0.06 25.24 2.09
#